data_79346dcd4e9ed226e8f0ff0efa776e58
#
_entry.id   79346dcd4e9ed226e8f0ff0efa776e58
#
_cell.length_a   1.000
_cell.length_b   1.000
_cell.length_c   1.000
_cell.angle_alpha   90.00
_cell.angle_beta   90.00
_cell.angle_gamma   90.00
#
_symmetry.space_group_name_H-M   'P 1'
#
loop_
_entity.id
_entity.type
_entity.pdbx_description
1 polymer ?
#
loop_
_entity_poly.entity_id
_entity_poly.type
_entity_poly.pdbx_seq_one_letter_code
_entity_poly.pdbx_strand_id
1 'polypeptide(L)'
;MTEEPKVEEEDTQIAPGLALAHAPEDQDDGFRRRGPDPLAALRSWQPRTRLGRMVMNGEILTYEQALATGYPIREVEIVDALLPEMEDDVLSVNMIQRMTDSGRRVRFNVLCAVGNKDGYVGLSVCKGKEVASTIQKAITQAKLNLVPVLRGNGSWESAEGPGNSIPFKSTGRSGSTRVTLLPAPSGKGLVIGDYGRRV
;
A
#
# COMPACT_ATOMS: atom_id res chain seq x y z
N MET A 1 -41.42 28.22 46.07
CA MET A 1 -40.66 26.99 46.20
C MET A 1 -41.06 26.15 45.01
N THR A 2 -40.34 26.32 43.92
CA THR A 2 -40.50 25.56 42.70
C THR A 2 -39.08 25.12 42.27
N GLU A 3 -38.82 23.84 42.44
CA GLU A 3 -37.56 23.20 42.05
C GLU A 3 -37.50 23.08 40.54
N GLU A 4 -36.38 23.55 39.94
CA GLU A 4 -36.03 23.31 38.55
C GLU A 4 -35.38 21.93 38.43
N PRO A 5 -35.72 21.13 37.38
CA PRO A 5 -35.04 19.86 37.14
C PRO A 5 -33.66 20.07 36.48
N LYS A 6 -32.64 19.47 37.10
CA LYS A 6 -31.30 19.34 36.56
C LYS A 6 -31.35 18.52 35.28
N VAL A 7 -30.85 19.09 34.20
CA VAL A 7 -30.53 18.37 32.95
C VAL A 7 -29.24 17.58 33.19
N GLU A 8 -29.34 16.27 33.19
CA GLU A 8 -28.18 15.36 33.17
C GLU A 8 -27.58 15.38 31.77
N GLU A 9 -26.31 15.78 31.71
CA GLU A 9 -25.48 15.64 30.50
C GLU A 9 -25.19 14.15 30.27
N GLU A 10 -25.82 13.58 29.24
CA GLU A 10 -25.48 12.24 28.77
C GLU A 10 -24.08 12.28 28.12
N ASP A 11 -23.10 11.73 28.83
CA ASP A 11 -21.78 11.41 28.33
C ASP A 11 -21.92 10.45 27.17
N THR A 12 -21.68 10.95 25.98
CA THR A 12 -21.56 10.14 24.75
C THR A 12 -20.31 9.26 24.87
N GLN A 13 -20.49 8.03 25.32
CA GLN A 13 -19.45 7.01 25.37
C GLN A 13 -19.00 6.68 23.93
N ILE A 14 -17.84 7.21 23.57
CA ILE A 14 -17.09 6.80 22.38
C ILE A 14 -16.64 5.36 22.61
N ALA A 15 -17.02 4.46 21.70
CA ALA A 15 -16.73 3.05 21.75
C ALA A 15 -15.22 2.76 21.94
N PRO A 16 -14.82 1.86 22.84
CA PRO A 16 -13.42 1.51 23.07
C PRO A 16 -12.97 0.48 22.01
N GLY A 17 -12.35 0.96 20.96
CA GLY A 17 -11.87 0.07 19.89
C GLY A 17 -10.60 0.53 19.19
N LEU A 18 -10.16 1.76 19.39
CA LEU A 18 -8.89 2.25 18.82
C LEU A 18 -7.91 2.55 19.95
N ALA A 19 -7.35 1.51 20.57
CA ALA A 19 -6.21 1.65 21.45
C ALA A 19 -5.01 2.09 20.61
N LEU A 20 -4.64 3.36 20.71
CA LEU A 20 -3.38 3.91 20.23
C LEU A 20 -2.23 3.19 20.95
N ALA A 21 -1.62 2.20 20.29
CA ALA A 21 -0.38 1.60 20.73
C ALA A 21 0.68 2.70 20.84
N HIS A 22 1.29 2.81 22.02
CA HIS A 22 2.42 3.69 22.27
C HIS A 22 3.54 3.35 21.29
N ALA A 23 3.93 4.30 20.46
CA ALA A 23 5.08 4.17 19.59
C ALA A 23 6.36 4.30 20.43
N PRO A 24 7.38 3.44 20.23
CA PRO A 24 8.68 3.61 20.85
C PRO A 24 9.36 4.87 20.30
N GLU A 25 10.01 5.63 21.19
CA GLU A 25 10.84 6.80 20.85
C GLU A 25 12.05 6.35 20.05
N ASP A 26 12.06 6.61 18.74
CA ASP A 26 13.15 6.30 17.85
C ASP A 26 14.28 7.34 17.94
N GLN A 27 15.47 6.81 18.20
CA GLN A 27 16.75 7.50 18.08
C GLN A 27 17.05 7.79 16.60
N ASP A 28 17.29 9.04 16.34
CA ASP A 28 18.07 9.71 15.30
C ASP A 28 18.70 8.83 14.19
N ASP A 29 18.06 8.83 13.03
CA ASP A 29 18.72 8.53 11.76
C ASP A 29 18.43 9.65 10.77
N GLY A 30 19.48 10.46 10.55
CA GLY A 30 19.47 11.63 9.71
C GLY A 30 19.08 11.34 8.26
N PHE A 31 18.27 12.24 7.72
CA PHE A 31 17.96 12.38 6.29
C PHE A 31 16.85 11.51 5.66
N ARG A 32 15.93 10.92 6.39
CA ARG A 32 14.65 10.56 5.81
C ARG A 32 13.77 11.82 5.75
N ARG A 33 13.57 12.36 4.56
CA ARG A 33 12.52 13.36 4.32
C ARG A 33 11.19 12.69 4.67
N ARG A 34 10.69 12.98 5.87
CA ARG A 34 9.35 12.57 6.29
C ARG A 34 8.38 13.17 5.29
N GLY A 35 7.76 12.34 4.47
CA GLY A 35 6.56 12.71 3.74
C GLY A 35 5.49 13.18 4.74
N PRO A 36 4.41 13.83 4.29
CA PRO A 36 3.34 14.23 5.18
C PRO A 36 2.83 13.02 5.96
N ASP A 37 2.68 13.16 7.27
CA ASP A 37 2.25 12.10 8.18
C ASP A 37 0.95 11.47 7.65
N PRO A 38 0.92 10.17 7.35
CA PRO A 38 -0.27 9.51 6.80
C PRO A 38 -1.48 9.63 7.75
N LEU A 39 -1.25 9.69 9.06
CA LEU A 39 -2.28 9.90 10.07
C LEU A 39 -2.91 11.30 10.01
N ALA A 40 -2.14 12.34 9.65
CA ALA A 40 -2.67 13.69 9.49
C ALA A 40 -3.58 13.77 8.25
N ALA A 41 -3.22 13.08 7.17
CA ALA A 41 -4.05 12.98 5.97
C ALA A 41 -5.38 12.27 6.25
N LEU A 42 -5.36 11.20 7.05
CA LEU A 42 -6.58 10.46 7.44
C LEU A 42 -7.55 11.31 8.29
N ARG A 43 -7.04 12.18 9.16
CA ARG A 43 -7.89 13.07 9.99
C ARG A 43 -8.64 14.11 9.17
N SER A 44 -8.10 14.55 8.05
CA SER A 44 -8.71 15.54 7.15
C SER A 44 -9.45 14.91 5.97
N TRP A 45 -9.42 13.57 5.86
CA TRP A 45 -10.01 12.86 4.74
C TRP A 45 -11.55 12.89 4.78
N GLN A 46 -12.12 13.28 3.66
CA GLN A 46 -13.57 13.21 3.43
C GLN A 46 -13.83 12.21 2.30
N PRO A 47 -14.46 11.06 2.58
CA PRO A 47 -14.65 10.02 1.60
C PRO A 47 -15.63 10.46 0.50
N ARG A 48 -15.20 10.32 -0.75
CA ARG A 48 -16.01 10.63 -1.94
C ARG A 48 -16.68 9.37 -2.48
N THR A 49 -16.06 8.21 -2.30
CA THR A 49 -16.56 6.93 -2.78
C THR A 49 -17.46 6.25 -1.75
N ARG A 50 -18.30 5.33 -2.21
CA ARG A 50 -19.12 4.49 -1.33
C ARG A 50 -18.23 3.64 -0.40
N LEU A 51 -17.18 3.04 -0.98
CA LEU A 51 -16.22 2.23 -0.22
C LEU A 51 -15.54 3.06 0.88
N GLY A 52 -15.11 4.29 0.57
CA GLY A 52 -14.50 5.18 1.55
C GLY A 52 -15.43 5.50 2.73
N ARG A 53 -16.73 5.69 2.48
CA ARG A 53 -17.72 5.90 3.56
C ARG A 53 -17.89 4.66 4.42
N MET A 54 -17.92 3.46 3.84
CA MET A 54 -18.02 2.20 4.59
C MET A 54 -16.79 1.96 5.47
N VAL A 55 -15.58 2.31 4.99
CA VAL A 55 -14.35 2.25 5.79
C VAL A 55 -14.38 3.27 6.91
N MET A 56 -14.80 4.51 6.65
CA MET A 56 -14.89 5.55 7.67
C MET A 56 -15.94 5.24 8.75
N ASN A 57 -17.05 4.59 8.38
CA ASN A 57 -18.08 4.13 9.32
C ASN A 57 -17.66 2.89 10.13
N GLY A 58 -16.51 2.28 9.82
CA GLY A 58 -16.05 1.06 10.50
C GLY A 58 -16.76 -0.22 10.07
N GLU A 59 -17.51 -0.20 8.96
CA GLU A 59 -18.16 -1.41 8.41
C GLU A 59 -17.13 -2.37 7.79
N ILE A 60 -16.00 -1.84 7.34
CA ILE A 60 -14.90 -2.57 6.71
C ILE A 60 -13.63 -2.30 7.52
N LEU A 61 -13.09 -3.34 8.14
CA LEU A 61 -11.91 -3.27 9.00
C LEU A 61 -10.64 -3.85 8.34
N THR A 62 -10.80 -4.74 7.35
CA THR A 62 -9.69 -5.39 6.69
C THR A 62 -9.69 -5.11 5.19
N TYR A 63 -8.49 -5.11 4.60
CA TYR A 63 -8.33 -4.91 3.15
C TYR A 63 -9.00 -6.04 2.33
N GLU A 64 -9.01 -7.27 2.85
CA GLU A 64 -9.70 -8.40 2.23
C GLU A 64 -11.21 -8.18 2.13
N GLN A 65 -11.82 -7.65 3.20
CA GLN A 65 -13.23 -7.28 3.18
C GLN A 65 -13.51 -6.20 2.13
N ALA A 66 -12.62 -5.21 1.99
CA ALA A 66 -12.75 -4.19 0.96
C ALA A 66 -12.71 -4.79 -0.46
N LEU A 67 -11.80 -5.74 -0.71
CA LEU A 67 -11.73 -6.47 -1.98
C LEU A 67 -12.98 -7.34 -2.22
N ALA A 68 -13.51 -7.99 -1.18
CA ALA A 68 -14.69 -8.85 -1.27
C ALA A 68 -15.97 -8.08 -1.64
N THR A 69 -16.04 -6.77 -1.35
CA THR A 69 -17.20 -5.94 -1.79
C THR A 69 -17.27 -5.75 -3.30
N GLY A 70 -16.17 -5.98 -4.04
CA GLY A 70 -16.09 -5.78 -5.49
C GLY A 70 -16.09 -4.32 -5.95
N TYR A 71 -16.10 -3.35 -5.04
CA TYR A 71 -16.00 -1.95 -5.41
C TYR A 71 -14.56 -1.57 -5.76
N PRO A 72 -14.33 -0.76 -6.81
CA PRO A 72 -12.99 -0.31 -7.16
C PRO A 72 -12.43 0.68 -6.12
N ILE A 73 -11.21 0.43 -5.67
CA ILE A 73 -10.48 1.33 -4.78
C ILE A 73 -9.95 2.49 -5.62
N ARG A 74 -10.41 3.71 -5.35
CA ARG A 74 -10.03 4.93 -6.07
C ARG A 74 -9.40 6.00 -5.20
N GLU A 75 -9.48 5.85 -3.89
CA GLU A 75 -8.93 6.76 -2.89
C GLU A 75 -7.75 6.07 -2.19
N VAL A 76 -6.63 6.76 -2.11
CA VAL A 76 -5.39 6.23 -1.49
C VAL A 76 -5.56 6.12 0.01
N GLU A 77 -6.31 7.04 0.58
CA GLU A 77 -6.60 7.13 2.01
C GLU A 77 -7.28 5.86 2.55
N ILE A 78 -8.05 5.15 1.71
CA ILE A 78 -8.64 3.85 2.07
C ILE A 78 -7.52 2.83 2.35
N VAL A 79 -6.48 2.82 1.51
CA VAL A 79 -5.35 1.89 1.66
C VAL A 79 -4.53 2.27 2.90
N ASP A 80 -4.25 3.56 3.09
CA ASP A 80 -3.50 4.05 4.24
C ASP A 80 -4.25 3.83 5.57
N ALA A 81 -5.59 3.79 5.55
CA ALA A 81 -6.40 3.46 6.72
C ALA A 81 -6.42 1.96 7.05
N LEU A 82 -6.50 1.11 6.03
CA LEU A 82 -6.60 -0.35 6.21
C LEU A 82 -5.24 -1.04 6.35
N LEU A 83 -4.18 -0.44 5.78
CA LEU A 83 -2.81 -0.97 5.78
C LEU A 83 -1.83 0.15 6.19
N PRO A 84 -1.69 0.46 7.49
CA PRO A 84 -0.83 1.56 7.96
C PRO A 84 0.67 1.29 7.74
N GLU A 85 1.09 0.03 7.71
CA GLU A 85 2.49 -0.38 7.59
C GLU A 85 2.89 -0.62 6.12
N MET A 86 2.80 0.42 5.29
CA MET A 86 3.18 0.34 3.89
C MET A 86 4.56 0.95 3.68
N GLU A 87 5.46 0.18 3.09
CA GLU A 87 6.75 0.67 2.61
C GLU A 87 6.70 0.94 1.11
N ASP A 88 7.39 1.97 0.66
CA ASP A 88 7.56 2.30 -0.75
C ASP A 88 9.02 2.21 -1.17
N ASP A 89 9.26 1.67 -2.36
CA ASP A 89 10.58 1.58 -2.96
C ASP A 89 10.55 1.99 -4.44
N VAL A 90 11.50 2.84 -4.81
CA VAL A 90 11.67 3.27 -6.20
C VAL A 90 12.63 2.31 -6.90
N LEU A 91 12.11 1.42 -7.72
CA LEU A 91 12.88 0.38 -8.40
C LEU A 91 13.77 0.96 -9.50
N SER A 92 13.23 1.85 -10.33
CA SER A 92 14.00 2.47 -11.41
C SER A 92 13.47 3.85 -11.80
N VAL A 93 14.39 4.73 -12.18
CA VAL A 93 14.08 6.05 -12.76
C VAL A 93 14.82 6.15 -14.09
N ASN A 94 14.08 6.21 -15.19
CA ASN A 94 14.63 6.28 -16.54
C ASN A 94 14.23 7.58 -17.23
N MET A 95 15.20 8.24 -17.85
CA MET A 95 14.94 9.39 -18.69
C MET A 95 14.53 8.92 -20.10
N ILE A 96 13.38 9.40 -20.54
CA ILE A 96 12.85 9.14 -21.89
C ILE A 96 12.85 10.44 -22.66
N GLN A 97 13.43 10.46 -23.82
CA GLN A 97 13.39 11.64 -24.69
C GLN A 97 12.73 11.31 -26.04
N ARG A 98 11.98 12.26 -26.54
CA ARG A 98 11.36 12.24 -27.87
C ARG A 98 11.76 13.48 -28.63
N MET A 99 12.18 13.34 -29.87
CA MET A 99 12.40 14.45 -30.77
C MET A 99 11.06 14.98 -31.27
N THR A 100 10.92 16.30 -31.28
CA THR A 100 9.81 17.02 -31.86
C THR A 100 10.37 18.10 -32.81
N ASP A 101 9.54 18.69 -33.62
CA ASP A 101 9.94 19.76 -34.58
C ASP A 101 10.65 20.96 -33.89
N SER A 102 10.30 21.20 -32.60
CA SER A 102 10.89 22.25 -31.75
C SER A 102 12.06 21.78 -30.89
N GLY A 103 12.59 20.57 -31.09
CA GLY A 103 13.70 20.01 -30.33
C GLY A 103 13.36 18.81 -29.44
N ARG A 104 14.18 18.56 -28.41
CA ARG A 104 14.05 17.41 -27.53
C ARG A 104 13.00 17.65 -26.46
N ARG A 105 12.06 16.72 -26.31
CA ARG A 105 11.14 16.68 -25.19
C ARG A 105 11.52 15.54 -24.25
N VAL A 106 11.98 15.90 -23.05
CA VAL A 106 12.42 14.96 -22.02
C VAL A 106 11.27 14.66 -21.06
N ARG A 107 11.14 13.39 -20.66
CA ARG A 107 10.26 12.92 -19.57
C ARG A 107 10.96 11.86 -18.76
N PHE A 108 10.56 11.73 -17.53
CA PHE A 108 11.05 10.67 -16.62
C PHE A 108 9.99 9.59 -16.48
N ASN A 109 10.43 8.34 -16.54
CA ASN A 109 9.61 7.16 -16.30
C ASN A 109 10.08 6.55 -14.98
N VAL A 110 9.19 6.44 -14.01
CA VAL A 110 9.47 5.91 -12.69
C VAL A 110 8.70 4.62 -12.52
N LEU A 111 9.38 3.57 -12.12
CA LEU A 111 8.81 2.30 -11.65
C LEU A 111 8.93 2.28 -10.13
N CYS A 112 7.79 2.16 -9.45
CA CYS A 112 7.70 2.11 -8.01
C CYS A 112 6.98 0.84 -7.55
N ALA A 113 7.44 0.27 -6.45
CA ALA A 113 6.79 -0.81 -5.72
C ALA A 113 6.33 -0.27 -4.36
N VAL A 114 5.17 -0.73 -3.90
CA VAL A 114 4.64 -0.45 -2.56
C VAL A 114 4.14 -1.76 -1.99
N GLY A 115 4.42 -2.03 -0.72
CA GLY A 115 3.97 -3.26 -0.07
C GLY A 115 4.13 -3.23 1.44
N ASN A 116 3.52 -4.17 2.12
CA ASN A 116 3.61 -4.32 3.57
C ASN A 116 4.52 -5.47 4.01
N LYS A 117 5.25 -6.10 3.09
CA LYS A 117 6.04 -7.33 3.32
C LYS A 117 5.24 -8.51 3.90
N ASP A 118 3.95 -8.37 4.03
CA ASP A 118 3.04 -9.37 4.60
C ASP A 118 1.86 -9.72 3.70
N GLY A 119 2.12 -9.87 2.41
CA GLY A 119 1.17 -10.44 1.46
C GLY A 119 0.43 -9.44 0.57
N TYR A 120 0.78 -8.16 0.61
CA TYR A 120 0.25 -7.17 -0.34
C TYR A 120 1.37 -6.48 -1.08
N VAL A 121 1.27 -6.41 -2.39
CA VAL A 121 2.22 -5.69 -3.24
C VAL A 121 1.48 -4.92 -4.33
N GLY A 122 1.92 -3.68 -4.56
CA GLY A 122 1.42 -2.82 -5.62
C GLY A 122 2.57 -2.33 -6.49
N LEU A 123 2.38 -2.35 -7.79
CA LEU A 123 3.36 -1.87 -8.75
C LEU A 123 2.74 -0.78 -9.62
N SER A 124 3.53 0.23 -9.93
CA SER A 124 3.12 1.26 -10.87
C SER A 124 4.27 1.76 -11.74
N VAL A 125 3.90 2.20 -12.92
CA VAL A 125 4.81 2.88 -13.86
C VAL A 125 4.20 4.22 -14.24
N CYS A 126 4.83 5.30 -13.80
CA CYS A 126 4.36 6.66 -14.07
C CYS A 126 5.35 7.45 -14.88
N LYS A 127 4.83 8.38 -15.71
CA LYS A 127 5.62 9.29 -16.53
C LYS A 127 5.30 10.73 -16.17
N GLY A 128 6.35 11.55 -16.01
CA GLY A 128 6.23 12.96 -15.70
C GLY A 128 7.33 13.81 -16.30
N LYS A 129 7.23 15.12 -16.09
CA LYS A 129 8.26 16.08 -16.53
C LYS A 129 9.37 16.23 -15.48
N GLU A 130 9.03 16.07 -14.23
CA GLU A 130 9.89 16.22 -13.06
C GLU A 130 9.96 14.89 -12.29
N VAL A 131 11.13 14.57 -11.75
CA VAL A 131 11.36 13.28 -11.06
C VAL A 131 10.57 13.21 -9.76
N ALA A 132 10.64 14.25 -8.91
CA ALA A 132 10.03 14.24 -7.57
C ALA A 132 8.52 14.07 -7.63
N SER A 133 7.82 14.88 -8.43
CA SER A 133 6.37 14.79 -8.62
C SER A 133 5.94 13.47 -9.27
N THR A 134 6.80 12.91 -10.14
CA THR A 134 6.52 11.62 -10.78
C THR A 134 6.66 10.45 -9.81
N ILE A 135 7.61 10.50 -8.87
CA ILE A 135 7.76 9.50 -7.81
C ILE A 135 6.50 9.50 -6.93
N GLN A 136 6.08 10.66 -6.43
CA GLN A 136 4.87 10.75 -5.62
C GLN A 136 3.63 10.22 -6.34
N LYS A 137 3.47 10.57 -7.62
CA LYS A 137 2.41 10.02 -8.47
C LYS A 137 2.51 8.51 -8.63
N ALA A 138 3.73 7.97 -8.75
CA ALA A 138 3.95 6.54 -8.86
C ALA A 138 3.56 5.82 -7.57
N ILE A 139 3.95 6.33 -6.40
CA ILE A 139 3.56 5.78 -5.10
C ILE A 139 2.04 5.76 -4.95
N THR A 140 1.37 6.89 -5.21
CA THR A 140 -0.10 6.99 -5.18
C THR A 140 -0.76 5.95 -6.08
N GLN A 141 -0.26 5.79 -7.31
CA GLN A 141 -0.80 4.82 -8.27
C GLN A 141 -0.48 3.37 -7.86
N ALA A 142 0.66 3.10 -7.23
CA ALA A 142 1.02 1.78 -6.74
C ALA A 142 0.11 1.35 -5.59
N LYS A 143 -0.21 2.24 -4.67
CA LYS A 143 -1.17 2.01 -3.59
C LYS A 143 -2.57 1.63 -4.11
N LEU A 144 -3.01 2.23 -5.22
CA LEU A 144 -4.29 1.88 -5.84
C LEU A 144 -4.27 0.54 -6.60
N ASN A 145 -3.09 0.05 -6.96
CA ASN A 145 -2.89 -1.20 -7.70
C ASN A 145 -2.43 -2.36 -6.79
N LEU A 146 -2.77 -2.34 -5.53
CA LEU A 146 -2.41 -3.40 -4.59
C LEU A 146 -3.10 -4.71 -4.94
N VAL A 147 -2.29 -5.78 -4.96
CA VAL A 147 -2.71 -7.15 -5.23
C VAL A 147 -2.32 -8.04 -4.05
N PRO A 148 -3.21 -8.90 -3.56
CA PRO A 148 -2.85 -9.88 -2.54
C PRO A 148 -1.95 -10.96 -3.15
N VAL A 149 -0.92 -11.34 -2.41
CA VAL A 149 0.04 -12.38 -2.77
C VAL A 149 -0.19 -13.59 -1.88
N LEU A 150 -0.57 -14.71 -2.48
CA LEU A 150 -0.70 -15.98 -1.74
C LEU A 150 0.68 -16.56 -1.48
N ARG A 151 0.95 -16.87 -0.21
CA ARG A 151 2.17 -17.52 0.23
C ARG A 151 1.86 -18.88 0.87
N GLY A 152 2.78 -19.82 0.69
CA GLY A 152 2.62 -21.19 1.21
C GLY A 152 1.57 -22.01 0.48
N ASN A 153 1.68 -23.31 0.58
CA ASN A 153 0.78 -24.27 -0.06
C ASN A 153 -0.17 -24.96 0.93
N GLY A 154 -0.18 -24.54 2.21
CA GLY A 154 -0.95 -25.19 3.28
C GLY A 154 -0.43 -26.56 3.68
N SER A 155 0.74 -26.98 3.21
CA SER A 155 1.38 -28.22 3.59
C SER A 155 1.94 -28.16 5.01
N TRP A 156 1.95 -29.25 5.73
CA TRP A 156 2.54 -29.35 7.08
C TRP A 156 4.05 -29.02 7.12
N GLU A 157 4.74 -29.18 5.99
CA GLU A 157 6.13 -28.73 5.83
C GLU A 157 6.29 -27.20 5.80
N SER A 158 5.21 -26.48 5.54
CA SER A 158 5.23 -25.02 5.52
C SER A 158 5.26 -24.40 6.89
N ALA A 159 5.73 -25.11 7.91
CA ALA A 159 5.94 -24.65 9.29
C ALA A 159 4.99 -23.55 9.80
N GLU A 160 4.86 -23.35 11.06
CA GLU A 160 3.99 -22.36 11.70
C GLU A 160 4.09 -20.98 11.04
N GLY A 161 3.05 -20.57 10.28
CA GLY A 161 2.92 -19.25 9.69
C GLY A 161 2.65 -19.21 8.18
N PRO A 162 2.48 -18.02 7.61
CA PRO A 162 2.37 -17.85 6.17
C PRO A 162 3.69 -18.28 5.52
N GLY A 163 3.63 -19.29 4.64
CA GLY A 163 4.80 -19.83 3.96
C GLY A 163 5.64 -18.76 3.25
N ASN A 164 6.94 -18.97 3.14
CA ASN A 164 7.88 -18.03 2.53
C ASN A 164 7.95 -18.13 0.99
N SER A 165 7.24 -19.08 0.39
CA SER A 165 7.28 -19.32 -1.05
C SER A 165 5.89 -19.30 -1.66
N ILE A 166 5.83 -19.15 -2.99
CA ILE A 166 4.56 -19.25 -3.73
C ILE A 166 4.04 -20.70 -3.70
N PRO A 167 2.70 -20.89 -3.67
CA PRO A 167 2.10 -22.22 -3.53
C PRO A 167 2.29 -23.10 -4.78
N PHE A 168 2.37 -22.51 -5.96
CA PHE A 168 2.46 -23.23 -7.24
C PHE A 168 3.24 -22.41 -8.28
N LYS A 169 3.65 -23.08 -9.36
CA LYS A 169 4.30 -22.43 -10.48
C LYS A 169 3.37 -21.40 -11.12
N SER A 170 3.79 -20.13 -11.11
CA SER A 170 3.06 -19.03 -11.73
C SER A 170 3.83 -18.46 -12.91
N THR A 171 3.13 -18.13 -13.98
CA THR A 171 3.76 -17.56 -15.18
C THR A 171 3.01 -16.31 -15.61
N GLY A 172 3.69 -15.18 -15.61
CA GLY A 172 3.22 -13.91 -16.13
C GLY A 172 3.84 -13.58 -17.48
N ARG A 173 3.08 -12.94 -18.36
CA ARG A 173 3.56 -12.47 -19.66
C ARG A 173 3.17 -11.01 -19.88
N SER A 174 4.12 -10.23 -20.37
CA SER A 174 3.89 -8.86 -20.83
C SER A 174 4.62 -8.65 -22.16
N GLY A 175 3.86 -8.55 -23.23
CA GLY A 175 4.41 -8.52 -24.59
C GLY A 175 5.17 -9.81 -24.93
N SER A 176 6.46 -9.69 -25.29
CA SER A 176 7.36 -10.82 -25.56
C SER A 176 8.02 -11.38 -24.30
N THR A 177 8.07 -10.61 -23.21
CA THR A 177 8.72 -11.03 -21.97
C THR A 177 7.82 -11.98 -21.19
N ARG A 178 8.39 -13.08 -20.74
CA ARG A 178 7.73 -14.06 -19.88
C ARG A 178 8.52 -14.25 -18.59
N VAL A 179 7.87 -14.12 -17.46
CA VAL A 179 8.45 -14.38 -16.13
C VAL A 179 7.74 -15.58 -15.54
N THR A 180 8.49 -16.57 -15.13
CA THR A 180 7.98 -17.77 -14.47
C THR A 180 8.56 -17.85 -13.08
N LEU A 181 7.68 -17.88 -12.09
CA LEU A 181 8.03 -18.08 -10.69
C LEU A 181 7.84 -19.56 -10.34
N LEU A 182 8.80 -20.11 -9.64
CA LEU A 182 8.80 -21.50 -9.18
C LEU A 182 8.82 -21.52 -7.65
N PRO A 183 8.06 -22.40 -7.00
CA PRO A 183 8.16 -22.59 -5.56
C PRO A 183 9.56 -23.09 -5.19
N ALA A 184 10.08 -22.63 -4.07
CA ALA A 184 11.37 -23.03 -3.54
C ALA A 184 11.22 -23.51 -2.10
N PRO A 185 12.03 -24.50 -1.64
CA PRO A 185 12.05 -24.95 -0.26
C PRO A 185 12.60 -23.84 0.64
N SER A 186 12.23 -23.89 1.92
CA SER A 186 12.73 -22.96 2.94
C SER A 186 14.27 -23.00 3.00
N GLY A 187 14.88 -21.85 3.27
CA GLY A 187 16.34 -21.71 3.37
C GLY A 187 17.07 -21.39 2.07
N LYS A 188 16.45 -21.52 0.87
CA LYS A 188 17.08 -21.10 -0.40
C LYS A 188 17.11 -19.60 -0.63
N GLY A 189 16.28 -18.83 0.06
CA GLY A 189 16.12 -17.41 -0.15
C GLY A 189 15.53 -17.06 -1.53
N LEU A 190 15.64 -15.81 -1.92
CA LEU A 190 15.10 -15.28 -3.18
C LEU A 190 16.14 -15.42 -4.30
N VAL A 191 15.91 -16.35 -5.22
CA VAL A 191 16.75 -16.57 -6.42
C VAL A 191 16.11 -15.85 -7.60
N ILE A 192 16.24 -14.54 -7.65
CA ILE A 192 15.66 -13.68 -8.70
C ILE A 192 16.56 -12.45 -8.90
N GLY A 193 16.44 -11.77 -10.04
CA GLY A 193 17.17 -10.52 -10.31
C GLY A 193 16.80 -9.40 -9.32
N ASP A 194 17.63 -8.36 -9.26
CA ASP A 194 17.54 -7.29 -8.24
C ASP A 194 16.17 -6.62 -8.17
N TYR A 195 15.56 -6.34 -9.29
CA TYR A 195 14.21 -5.75 -9.32
C TYR A 195 13.16 -6.68 -8.71
N GLY A 196 13.23 -7.97 -8.97
CA GLY A 196 12.31 -8.95 -8.42
C GLY A 196 12.55 -9.23 -6.93
N ARG A 197 13.78 -9.01 -6.45
CA ARG A 197 14.10 -9.15 -5.02
C ARG A 197 13.54 -7.99 -4.18
N ARG A 198 13.46 -6.81 -4.78
CA ARG A 198 12.95 -5.59 -4.13
C ARG A 198 11.41 -5.50 -4.14
N VAL A 199 10.74 -6.26 -5.01
CA VAL A 199 9.29 -6.42 -5.05
C VAL A 199 8.84 -7.50 -4.07
#